data_0363c5b1f4bf37ecf26035fc04b0a798
#
_entry.id   0363c5b1f4bf37ecf26035fc04b0a798
#
_cell.length_a   1.000
_cell.length_b   1.000
_cell.length_c   1.000
_cell.angle_alpha   90.00
_cell.angle_beta   90.00
_cell.angle_gamma   90.00
#
_symmetry.space_group_name_H-M   'P 1'
#
loop_
_entity.id
_entity.type
_entity.pdbx_description
1 polymer ?
#
loop_
_entity_poly.entity_id
_entity_poly.type
_entity_poly.pdbx_seq_one_letter_code
_entity_poly.pdbx_strand_id
1 'polypeptide(L)'
;GGIAFKVTLSANQTITVPLVLSWDIPIAQAGTGYKWYRRYTRFFGRSGLNSWNIANEALNNYATWESEIDDWQNGIINNSRYPDWLKTTMFNELYYYFIGGTYWEAGAASGQADNPDEDMFSHLECYDYLHYGTSDVRFYGSWPLILLWPEIDKQCVKQFCDSVYHTRNDRPAAIGTCAHDFGSDKTVFTEWNSYTYRDS
;
A
#
# COMPACT_ATOMS: atom_id res chain seq x y z
N GLY A 1 -20.02 -13.97 18.53
CA GLY A 1 -21.08 -13.27 17.80
C GLY A 1 -21.21 -13.86 16.40
N GLY A 2 -22.36 -13.65 15.77
CA GLY A 2 -22.62 -14.09 14.41
C GLY A 2 -23.64 -13.16 13.76
N ILE A 3 -23.63 -13.14 12.43
CA ILE A 3 -24.62 -12.42 11.62
C ILE A 3 -25.43 -13.49 10.89
N ALA A 4 -26.76 -13.36 10.92
CA ALA A 4 -27.66 -14.23 10.21
C ALA A 4 -28.59 -13.42 9.33
N PHE A 5 -28.80 -13.90 8.09
CA PHE A 5 -29.74 -13.31 7.16
C PHE A 5 -30.90 -14.29 6.96
N LYS A 6 -32.11 -13.77 6.98
CA LYS A 6 -33.29 -14.51 6.60
C LYS A 6 -33.87 -13.90 5.33
N VAL A 7 -33.93 -14.71 4.28
CA VAL A 7 -34.54 -14.31 3.01
C VAL A 7 -35.66 -15.27 2.67
N THR A 8 -36.70 -14.77 2.02
CA THR A 8 -37.78 -15.56 1.46
C THR A 8 -37.66 -15.51 -0.06
N LEU A 9 -37.56 -16.65 -0.69
CA LEU A 9 -37.45 -16.75 -2.15
C LEU A 9 -38.75 -17.32 -2.73
N SER A 10 -39.23 -16.72 -3.79
CA SER A 10 -40.25 -17.31 -4.67
C SER A 10 -39.66 -18.38 -5.57
N ALA A 11 -40.49 -19.20 -6.19
CA ALA A 11 -40.01 -20.19 -7.13
C ALA A 11 -39.21 -19.55 -8.27
N ASN A 12 -38.02 -20.09 -8.56
CA ASN A 12 -37.06 -19.58 -9.58
C ASN A 12 -36.49 -18.18 -9.29
N GLN A 13 -36.63 -17.65 -8.09
CA GLN A 13 -36.00 -16.40 -7.69
C GLN A 13 -34.58 -16.62 -7.19
N THR A 14 -33.67 -15.76 -7.63
CA THR A 14 -32.31 -15.61 -7.10
C THR A 14 -32.20 -14.28 -6.40
N ILE A 15 -31.51 -14.22 -5.27
CA ILE A 15 -31.17 -12.98 -4.56
C ILE A 15 -29.69 -12.98 -4.22
N THR A 16 -29.03 -11.84 -4.39
CA THR A 16 -27.68 -11.59 -3.94
C THR A 16 -27.73 -10.72 -2.69
N VAL A 17 -27.04 -11.16 -1.64
CA VAL A 17 -26.94 -10.39 -0.39
C VAL A 17 -25.47 -10.01 -0.20
N PRO A 18 -25.11 -8.75 -0.40
CA PRO A 18 -23.76 -8.28 -0.18
C PRO A 18 -23.42 -8.27 1.31
N LEU A 19 -22.19 -8.66 1.63
CA LEU A 19 -21.63 -8.62 2.97
C LEU A 19 -20.33 -7.81 2.95
N VAL A 20 -20.16 -6.96 3.93
CA VAL A 20 -18.92 -6.21 4.12
C VAL A 20 -18.32 -6.55 5.47
N LEU A 21 -17.04 -6.82 5.48
CA LEU A 21 -16.21 -6.90 6.66
C LEU A 21 -15.27 -5.70 6.68
N SER A 22 -15.32 -4.89 7.73
CA SER A 22 -14.50 -3.70 7.86
C SER A 22 -13.71 -3.70 9.15
N TRP A 23 -12.50 -3.12 9.08
CA TRP A 23 -11.67 -2.84 10.24
C TRP A 23 -11.35 -1.36 10.28
N ASP A 24 -11.48 -0.76 11.46
CA ASP A 24 -10.98 0.58 11.72
C ASP A 24 -9.81 0.50 12.70
N ILE A 25 -8.62 0.39 12.16
CA ILE A 25 -7.34 0.36 12.87
C ILE A 25 -6.51 1.52 12.36
N PRO A 26 -6.76 2.76 12.86
CA PRO A 26 -6.22 3.98 12.26
C PRO A 26 -4.71 4.10 12.37
N ILE A 27 -4.12 3.55 13.43
CA ILE A 27 -2.69 3.63 13.70
C ILE A 27 -2.02 2.31 13.36
N ALA A 28 -0.93 2.40 12.61
CA ALA A 28 0.04 1.34 12.48
C ALA A 28 1.30 1.69 13.27
N GLN A 29 1.97 0.70 13.79
CA GLN A 29 3.22 0.84 14.55
C GLN A 29 4.17 -0.28 14.18
N ALA A 30 5.41 0.09 13.88
CA ALA A 30 6.49 -0.85 13.69
C ALA A 30 7.27 -1.03 14.99
N GLY A 31 7.17 -2.20 15.60
CA GLY A 31 7.83 -2.51 16.86
C GLY A 31 7.54 -1.49 17.97
N THR A 32 8.56 -0.93 18.57
CA THR A 32 8.47 0.16 19.59
C THR A 32 8.64 1.55 18.97
N GLY A 33 8.81 1.62 17.65
CA GLY A 33 9.26 2.82 16.97
C GLY A 33 8.13 3.66 16.40
N TYR A 34 8.31 4.00 15.15
CA TYR A 34 7.47 4.94 14.42
C TYR A 34 6.01 4.53 14.37
N LYS A 35 5.13 5.48 14.65
CA LYS A 35 3.68 5.33 14.53
C LYS A 35 3.17 6.27 13.45
N TRP A 36 2.23 5.75 12.66
CA TRP A 36 1.63 6.54 11.57
C TRP A 36 0.15 6.24 11.45
N TYR A 37 -0.57 7.18 10.83
CA TYR A 37 -1.94 6.96 10.44
C TYR A 37 -2.01 6.28 9.08
N ARG A 38 -2.85 5.27 8.96
CA ARG A 38 -3.10 4.60 7.68
C ARG A 38 -3.83 5.52 6.73
N ARG A 39 -3.57 5.38 5.42
CA ARG A 39 -4.11 6.24 4.37
C ARG A 39 -5.61 6.44 4.43
N TYR A 40 -6.41 5.39 4.70
CA TYR A 40 -7.85 5.48 4.74
C TYR A 40 -8.37 6.48 5.78
N THR A 41 -7.59 6.83 6.78
CA THR A 41 -7.99 7.78 7.84
C THR A 41 -8.19 9.19 7.32
N ARG A 42 -7.68 9.53 6.15
CA ARG A 42 -7.98 10.79 5.48
C ARG A 42 -9.44 10.90 5.05
N PHE A 43 -10.06 9.79 4.77
CA PHE A 43 -11.46 9.73 4.31
C PHE A 43 -12.44 9.50 5.45
N PHE A 44 -12.05 8.71 6.44
CA PHE A 44 -12.94 8.25 7.51
C PHE A 44 -12.57 8.79 8.91
N GLY A 45 -11.45 9.51 9.04
CA GLY A 45 -10.98 10.04 10.33
C GLY A 45 -10.14 9.04 11.13
N ARG A 46 -9.62 9.52 12.26
CA ARG A 46 -8.55 8.87 13.04
C ARG A 46 -9.02 8.29 14.38
N SER A 47 -10.33 8.25 14.63
CA SER A 47 -10.88 7.90 15.95
C SER A 47 -10.83 6.42 16.32
N GLY A 48 -10.73 5.53 15.33
CA GLY A 48 -10.90 4.08 15.54
C GLY A 48 -12.35 3.65 15.81
N LEU A 49 -13.32 4.52 15.51
CA LEU A 49 -14.75 4.28 15.72
C LEU A 49 -15.55 4.37 14.41
N ASN A 50 -14.86 4.25 13.27
CA ASN A 50 -15.46 4.50 11.95
C ASN A 50 -15.78 3.22 11.15
N SER A 51 -15.63 2.04 11.74
CA SER A 51 -15.86 0.77 11.03
C SER A 51 -17.24 0.70 10.39
N TRP A 52 -18.27 1.27 11.03
CA TRP A 52 -19.63 1.35 10.45
C TRP A 52 -19.68 2.23 9.20
N ASN A 53 -19.03 3.39 9.23
CA ASN A 53 -19.01 4.31 8.09
C ASN A 53 -18.25 3.69 6.92
N ILE A 54 -17.14 3.01 7.19
CA ILE A 54 -16.35 2.28 6.19
C ILE A 54 -17.19 1.17 5.55
N ALA A 55 -17.89 0.37 6.36
CA ALA A 55 -18.76 -0.69 5.86
C ALA A 55 -19.91 -0.14 5.01
N ASN A 56 -20.55 0.95 5.46
CA ASN A 56 -21.65 1.57 4.76
C ASN A 56 -21.21 2.18 3.42
N GLU A 57 -20.06 2.82 3.40
CA GLU A 57 -19.45 3.32 2.15
C GLU A 57 -19.23 2.19 1.15
N ALA A 58 -18.65 1.08 1.61
CA ALA A 58 -18.42 -0.09 0.76
C ALA A 58 -19.73 -0.69 0.24
N LEU A 59 -20.76 -0.84 1.09
CA LEU A 59 -22.07 -1.36 0.67
C LEU A 59 -22.75 -0.48 -0.38
N ASN A 60 -22.54 0.83 -0.31
CA ASN A 60 -23.17 1.76 -1.24
C ASN A 60 -22.43 1.89 -2.58
N ASN A 61 -21.11 1.60 -2.59
CA ASN A 61 -20.27 1.91 -3.74
C ASN A 61 -19.60 0.68 -4.38
N TYR A 62 -19.70 -0.52 -3.82
CA TYR A 62 -18.97 -1.68 -4.33
C TYR A 62 -19.24 -1.96 -5.82
N ALA A 63 -20.47 -1.81 -6.27
CA ALA A 63 -20.82 -2.05 -7.66
C ALA A 63 -20.21 -1.00 -8.61
N THR A 64 -20.10 0.25 -8.14
CA THR A 64 -19.40 1.31 -8.88
C THR A 64 -17.90 1.01 -8.98
N TRP A 65 -17.29 0.59 -7.85
CA TRP A 65 -15.88 0.22 -7.83
C TRP A 65 -15.58 -1.01 -8.70
N GLU A 66 -16.46 -2.02 -8.71
CA GLU A 66 -16.34 -3.14 -9.65
C GLU A 66 -16.32 -2.65 -11.10
N SER A 67 -17.27 -1.79 -11.46
CA SER A 67 -17.34 -1.24 -12.82
C SER A 67 -16.10 -0.43 -13.19
N GLU A 68 -15.61 0.41 -12.28
CA GLU A 68 -14.40 1.21 -12.49
C GLU A 68 -13.14 0.32 -12.66
N ILE A 69 -13.05 -0.75 -11.87
CA ILE A 69 -11.96 -1.73 -12.00
C ILE A 69 -12.06 -2.47 -13.34
N ASP A 70 -13.24 -2.91 -13.71
CA ASP A 70 -13.48 -3.61 -14.98
C ASP A 70 -13.13 -2.70 -16.17
N ASP A 71 -13.56 -1.45 -16.15
CA ASP A 71 -13.26 -0.48 -17.21
C ASP A 71 -11.75 -0.24 -17.33
N TRP A 72 -11.06 -0.07 -16.20
CA TRP A 72 -9.61 0.07 -16.18
C TRP A 72 -8.90 -1.18 -16.71
N GLN A 73 -9.28 -2.37 -16.27
CA GLN A 73 -8.69 -3.62 -16.71
C GLN A 73 -8.97 -3.90 -18.18
N ASN A 74 -10.19 -3.66 -18.63
CA ASN A 74 -10.62 -3.90 -20.00
C ASN A 74 -9.84 -3.07 -21.02
N GLY A 75 -9.39 -1.88 -20.65
CA GLY A 75 -8.49 -1.06 -21.48
C GLY A 75 -7.18 -1.77 -21.85
N ILE A 76 -6.72 -2.66 -20.99
CA ILE A 76 -5.49 -3.45 -21.19
C ILE A 76 -5.82 -4.84 -21.74
N ILE A 77 -6.79 -5.54 -21.15
CA ILE A 77 -7.16 -6.90 -21.52
C ILE A 77 -7.59 -6.97 -22.99
N ASN A 78 -8.38 -6.01 -23.45
CA ASN A 78 -8.90 -5.95 -24.81
C ASN A 78 -7.93 -5.33 -25.83
N ASN A 79 -6.75 -4.88 -25.39
CA ASN A 79 -5.77 -4.28 -26.29
C ASN A 79 -5.01 -5.38 -27.05
N SER A 80 -5.26 -5.46 -28.35
CA SER A 80 -4.62 -6.47 -29.22
C SER A 80 -3.12 -6.25 -29.46
N ARG A 81 -2.57 -5.10 -29.04
CA ARG A 81 -1.13 -4.82 -29.15
C ARG A 81 -0.32 -5.54 -28.08
N TYR A 82 -0.97 -5.96 -26.99
CA TYR A 82 -0.30 -6.67 -25.90
C TYR A 82 -0.54 -8.17 -26.03
N PRO A 83 0.52 -8.99 -25.96
CA PRO A 83 0.35 -10.43 -25.88
C PRO A 83 -0.27 -10.83 -24.55
N ASP A 84 -0.99 -11.94 -24.52
CA ASP A 84 -1.76 -12.34 -23.32
C ASP A 84 -0.89 -12.58 -22.10
N TRP A 85 0.33 -13.11 -22.27
CA TRP A 85 1.28 -13.29 -21.18
C TRP A 85 1.63 -11.94 -20.52
N LEU A 86 1.79 -10.86 -21.30
CA LEU A 86 2.12 -9.54 -20.75
C LEU A 86 0.94 -8.97 -19.97
N LYS A 87 -0.28 -9.08 -20.49
CA LYS A 87 -1.51 -8.65 -19.80
C LYS A 87 -1.63 -9.35 -18.44
N THR A 88 -1.46 -10.66 -18.41
CA THR A 88 -1.53 -11.47 -17.20
C THR A 88 -0.44 -11.05 -16.21
N THR A 89 0.79 -10.91 -16.67
CA THR A 89 1.91 -10.52 -15.82
C THR A 89 1.70 -9.15 -15.20
N MET A 90 1.26 -8.15 -15.98
CA MET A 90 1.03 -6.79 -15.49
C MET A 90 0.08 -6.76 -14.29
N PHE A 91 -1.02 -7.50 -14.34
CA PHE A 91 -1.99 -7.54 -13.24
C PHE A 91 -1.55 -8.43 -12.09
N ASN A 92 -0.93 -9.58 -12.36
CA ASN A 92 -0.47 -10.48 -11.32
C ASN A 92 0.63 -9.86 -10.45
N GLU A 93 1.52 -9.09 -11.02
CA GLU A 93 2.58 -8.42 -10.27
C GLU A 93 2.02 -7.34 -9.32
N LEU A 94 0.83 -6.81 -9.56
CA LEU A 94 0.15 -5.91 -8.64
C LEU A 94 -0.25 -6.60 -7.32
N TYR A 95 -0.42 -7.92 -7.32
CA TYR A 95 -0.72 -8.69 -6.11
C TYR A 95 0.21 -8.35 -4.96
N TYR A 96 1.47 -8.10 -5.25
CA TYR A 96 2.48 -7.75 -4.27
C TYR A 96 2.13 -6.50 -3.45
N TYR A 97 1.43 -5.55 -4.05
CA TYR A 97 1.04 -4.31 -3.41
C TYR A 97 -0.26 -4.42 -2.60
N PHE A 98 -1.02 -5.50 -2.76
CA PHE A 98 -2.34 -5.66 -2.13
C PHE A 98 -2.37 -6.64 -0.95
N ILE A 99 -1.38 -7.50 -0.82
CA ILE A 99 -1.39 -8.62 0.13
C ILE A 99 -1.07 -8.23 1.58
N GLY A 100 -1.23 -6.98 1.95
CA GLY A 100 -1.03 -6.52 3.33
C GLY A 100 0.39 -6.10 3.68
N GLY A 101 1.35 -6.22 2.75
CA GLY A 101 2.72 -5.74 2.90
C GLY A 101 2.92 -4.28 2.54
N THR A 102 1.86 -3.58 2.16
CA THR A 102 1.94 -2.19 1.72
C THR A 102 1.88 -1.23 2.90
N TYR A 103 2.81 -0.31 2.92
CA TYR A 103 2.83 0.85 3.77
C TYR A 103 2.34 2.06 2.98
N TRP A 104 1.24 2.68 3.44
CA TRP A 104 0.76 3.93 2.88
C TRP A 104 0.23 4.81 4.00
N GLU A 105 0.95 5.87 4.31
CA GLU A 105 0.62 6.72 5.44
C GLU A 105 -0.26 7.92 5.08
N ALA A 106 -0.94 8.42 6.09
CA ALA A 106 -1.63 9.69 6.09
C ALA A 106 -1.06 10.62 7.17
N GLY A 107 0.25 10.57 7.37
CA GLY A 107 1.00 11.37 8.32
C GLY A 107 1.34 10.64 9.63
N ALA A 108 2.32 11.16 10.33
CA ALA A 108 2.81 10.60 11.59
C ALA A 108 1.77 10.70 12.71
N ALA A 109 1.66 9.62 13.51
CA ALA A 109 0.76 9.57 14.65
C ALA A 109 1.38 10.08 15.96
N SER A 110 2.67 10.39 15.97
CA SER A 110 3.45 10.75 17.16
C SER A 110 3.87 12.22 17.24
N GLY A 111 3.03 13.13 16.73
CA GLY A 111 3.27 14.57 16.91
C GLY A 111 4.26 15.21 15.92
N GLN A 112 4.69 14.48 14.91
CA GLN A 112 5.34 15.06 13.74
C GLN A 112 4.29 15.76 12.88
N ALA A 113 4.66 16.84 12.23
CA ALA A 113 3.74 17.58 11.38
C ALA A 113 3.20 16.68 10.26
N ASP A 114 1.88 16.61 10.14
CA ASP A 114 1.24 15.99 8.99
C ASP A 114 1.67 16.78 7.74
N ASN A 115 2.34 16.12 6.82
CA ASN A 115 2.55 16.65 5.49
C ASN A 115 1.62 15.91 4.52
N PRO A 116 0.51 16.53 4.12
CA PRO A 116 -0.47 15.88 3.25
C PRO A 116 0.09 15.56 1.85
N ASP A 117 1.12 16.28 1.41
CA ASP A 117 1.70 16.11 0.07
C ASP A 117 2.84 15.08 0.04
N GLU A 118 3.26 14.60 1.21
CA GLU A 118 4.38 13.67 1.38
C GLU A 118 3.96 12.33 1.97
N ASP A 119 2.79 11.82 1.60
CA ASP A 119 2.38 10.48 2.00
C ASP A 119 3.40 9.46 1.55
N MET A 120 4.09 8.86 2.49
CA MET A 120 5.01 7.77 2.17
C MET A 120 4.24 6.55 1.71
N PHE A 121 4.71 5.97 0.62
CA PHE A 121 4.24 4.71 0.11
C PHE A 121 5.43 3.76 -0.05
N SER A 122 5.32 2.60 0.53
CA SER A 122 6.34 1.55 0.39
C SER A 122 5.69 0.18 0.46
N HIS A 123 6.41 -0.83 0.06
CA HIS A 123 5.95 -2.20 0.12
C HIS A 123 7.01 -3.09 0.75
N LEU A 124 6.54 -4.20 1.30
CA LEU A 124 7.38 -5.23 1.86
C LEU A 124 8.12 -5.96 0.75
N GLU A 125 9.39 -6.29 0.95
CA GLU A 125 10.20 -7.03 0.00
C GLU A 125 9.62 -8.43 -0.27
N CYS A 126 9.40 -9.17 0.80
CA CYS A 126 8.71 -10.46 0.79
C CYS A 126 8.29 -10.83 2.22
N TYR A 127 7.55 -11.92 2.38
CA TYR A 127 7.12 -12.37 3.72
C TYR A 127 8.24 -13.02 4.54
N ASP A 128 9.21 -13.60 3.89
CA ASP A 128 10.33 -14.27 4.56
C ASP A 128 11.45 -13.29 4.91
N TYR A 129 11.46 -12.12 4.27
CA TYR A 129 12.44 -11.08 4.47
C TYR A 129 11.75 -9.72 4.61
N LEU A 130 11.44 -9.38 5.84
CA LEU A 130 10.51 -8.31 6.22
C LEU A 130 11.15 -6.91 6.16
N HIS A 131 11.71 -6.53 5.02
CA HIS A 131 12.22 -5.19 4.78
C HIS A 131 11.28 -4.38 3.87
N TYR A 132 11.18 -3.10 4.14
CA TYR A 132 10.34 -2.17 3.38
C TYR A 132 11.17 -1.35 2.40
N GLY A 133 10.64 -1.18 1.19
CA GLY A 133 11.23 -0.31 0.18
C GLY A 133 12.65 -0.70 -0.20
N THR A 134 12.94 -1.98 -0.36
CA THR A 134 14.26 -2.45 -0.78
C THR A 134 14.55 -2.00 -2.20
N SER A 135 15.65 -1.29 -2.40
CA SER A 135 15.94 -0.55 -3.64
C SER A 135 16.14 -1.43 -4.87
N ASP A 136 16.87 -2.52 -4.75
CA ASP A 136 17.12 -3.47 -5.84
C ASP A 136 15.88 -4.33 -6.13
N VAL A 137 15.16 -4.77 -5.12
CA VAL A 137 13.88 -5.47 -5.28
C VAL A 137 12.88 -4.58 -5.99
N ARG A 138 12.78 -3.32 -5.58
CA ARG A 138 11.92 -2.33 -6.23
C ARG A 138 12.32 -2.13 -7.70
N PHE A 139 13.61 -2.07 -8.00
CA PHE A 139 14.08 -1.91 -9.37
C PHE A 139 13.52 -2.99 -10.30
N TYR A 140 13.49 -4.23 -9.85
CA TYR A 140 12.93 -5.34 -10.62
C TYR A 140 11.40 -5.43 -10.53
N GLY A 141 10.80 -5.09 -9.39
CA GLY A 141 9.37 -5.19 -9.14
C GLY A 141 8.53 -3.98 -9.55
N SER A 142 9.13 -2.86 -9.95
CA SER A 142 8.41 -1.61 -10.19
C SER A 142 7.69 -1.52 -11.54
N TRP A 143 7.94 -2.42 -12.46
CA TRP A 143 7.38 -2.37 -13.82
C TRP A 143 5.85 -2.24 -13.87
N PRO A 144 5.08 -2.99 -13.07
CA PRO A 144 3.62 -2.82 -13.04
C PRO A 144 3.21 -1.44 -12.52
N LEU A 145 3.89 -0.89 -11.51
CA LEU A 145 3.61 0.46 -11.01
C LEU A 145 3.91 1.52 -12.06
N ILE A 146 5.05 1.44 -12.74
CA ILE A 146 5.43 2.38 -13.79
C ILE A 146 4.39 2.38 -14.90
N LEU A 147 3.89 1.21 -15.29
CA LEU A 147 2.95 1.05 -16.39
C LEU A 147 1.51 1.42 -16.02
N LEU A 148 1.09 1.11 -14.80
CA LEU A 148 -0.30 1.20 -14.38
C LEU A 148 -0.57 2.35 -13.41
N TRP A 149 0.38 2.64 -12.51
CA TRP A 149 0.23 3.65 -11.46
C TRP A 149 1.51 4.47 -11.27
N PRO A 150 1.96 5.21 -12.28
CA PRO A 150 3.25 5.91 -12.25
C PRO A 150 3.36 6.94 -11.11
N GLU A 151 2.25 7.50 -10.63
CA GLU A 151 2.30 8.44 -9.51
C GLU A 151 2.65 7.74 -8.18
N ILE A 152 2.23 6.48 -8.00
CA ILE A 152 2.63 5.68 -6.84
C ILE A 152 4.12 5.32 -6.95
N ASP A 153 4.59 4.99 -8.15
CA ASP A 153 6.01 4.73 -8.37
C ASP A 153 6.89 5.95 -8.06
N LYS A 154 6.46 7.15 -8.45
CA LYS A 154 7.14 8.40 -8.10
C LYS A 154 7.26 8.60 -6.59
N GLN A 155 6.24 8.25 -5.81
CA GLN A 155 6.30 8.31 -4.34
C GLN A 155 7.40 7.39 -3.79
N CYS A 156 7.52 6.19 -4.32
CA CYS A 156 8.60 5.27 -3.93
C CYS A 156 9.97 5.86 -4.28
N VAL A 157 10.14 6.40 -5.49
CA VAL A 157 11.42 7.02 -5.91
C VAL A 157 11.78 8.21 -5.03
N LYS A 158 10.78 9.05 -4.71
CA LYS A 158 10.99 10.23 -3.86
C LYS A 158 11.60 9.85 -2.51
N GLN A 159 11.12 8.78 -1.88
CA GLN A 159 11.66 8.32 -0.60
C GLN A 159 13.14 7.97 -0.68
N PHE A 160 13.57 7.30 -1.76
CA PHE A 160 14.99 7.01 -1.98
C PHE A 160 15.80 8.29 -2.18
N CYS A 161 15.28 9.24 -2.96
CA CYS A 161 15.94 10.52 -3.15
C CYS A 161 16.08 11.28 -1.83
N ASP A 162 15.03 11.32 -1.03
CA ASP A 162 15.04 11.98 0.28
C ASP A 162 16.02 11.31 1.24
N SER A 163 16.18 9.98 1.15
CA SER A 163 17.10 9.22 1.98
C SER A 163 18.57 9.65 1.83
N VAL A 164 18.94 10.18 0.65
CA VAL A 164 20.30 10.67 0.37
C VAL A 164 20.69 11.84 1.27
N TYR A 165 19.72 12.64 1.70
CA TYR A 165 19.94 13.81 2.53
C TYR A 165 19.72 13.56 4.03
N HIS A 166 19.25 12.40 4.40
CA HIS A 166 19.03 12.07 5.81
C HIS A 166 20.34 11.78 6.54
N THR A 167 20.57 12.57 7.58
CA THR A 167 21.58 12.26 8.58
C THR A 167 21.05 11.23 9.55
N ARG A 168 21.69 10.11 9.66
CA ARG A 168 21.46 9.18 10.74
C ARG A 168 22.37 9.51 11.89
N ASN A 169 21.82 9.62 13.10
CA ASN A 169 22.59 9.88 14.31
C ASN A 169 23.64 8.78 14.58
N ASP A 170 23.39 7.56 14.14
CA ASP A 170 24.27 6.41 14.28
C ASP A 170 25.31 6.27 13.15
N ARG A 171 25.12 6.97 12.03
CA ARG A 171 26.03 6.92 10.87
C ARG A 171 26.15 8.27 10.13
N PRO A 172 26.86 9.23 10.69
CA PRO A 172 27.02 10.57 10.08
C PRO A 172 27.66 10.53 8.67
N ALA A 173 28.40 9.48 8.37
CA ALA A 173 29.06 9.29 7.06
C ALA A 173 28.13 8.79 5.96
N ALA A 174 26.86 8.55 6.24
CA ALA A 174 25.90 8.05 5.25
C ALA A 174 25.24 9.16 4.40
N ILE A 175 25.53 10.44 4.68
CA ILE A 175 25.07 11.54 3.83
C ILE A 175 25.59 11.35 2.42
N GLY A 176 24.70 11.43 1.45
CA GLY A 176 25.06 11.24 0.05
C GLY A 176 24.96 9.78 -0.44
N THR A 177 24.54 8.86 0.42
CA THR A 177 24.26 7.47 0.03
C THR A 177 22.77 7.18 0.03
N CYS A 178 22.29 6.48 -0.99
CA CYS A 178 20.93 5.99 -1.02
C CYS A 178 20.73 4.87 0.01
N ALA A 179 19.57 4.80 0.64
CA ALA A 179 19.23 3.66 1.48
C ALA A 179 19.08 2.39 0.63
N HIS A 180 19.51 1.24 1.17
CA HIS A 180 19.18 -0.06 0.59
C HIS A 180 17.70 -0.38 0.85
N ASP A 181 17.24 -0.17 2.07
CA ASP A 181 15.85 -0.34 2.50
C ASP A 181 15.51 0.65 3.61
N PHE A 182 14.24 0.81 3.91
CA PHE A 182 13.74 1.70 4.96
C PHE A 182 13.51 1.00 6.30
N GLY A 183 14.13 -0.15 6.52
CA GLY A 183 14.03 -0.93 7.73
C GLY A 183 13.03 -2.09 7.65
N SER A 184 13.08 -2.94 8.66
CA SER A 184 12.20 -4.10 8.79
C SER A 184 10.85 -3.73 9.40
N ASP A 185 9.98 -4.71 9.53
CA ASP A 185 8.70 -4.61 10.24
C ASP A 185 8.80 -4.06 11.67
N LYS A 186 9.97 -4.14 12.29
CA LYS A 186 10.24 -3.65 13.66
C LYS A 186 10.86 -2.27 13.69
N THR A 187 11.54 -1.86 12.64
CA THR A 187 12.39 -0.67 12.60
C THR A 187 12.09 0.25 11.43
N VAL A 188 10.97 0.01 10.71
CA VAL A 188 10.61 0.77 9.52
C VAL A 188 10.63 2.28 9.80
N PHE A 189 11.33 3.01 8.95
CA PHE A 189 11.60 4.46 9.03
C PHE A 189 12.34 4.95 10.28
N THR A 190 12.79 4.07 11.17
CA THR A 190 13.66 4.43 12.30
C THR A 190 15.09 3.99 12.08
N GLU A 191 15.29 2.92 11.34
CA GLU A 191 16.60 2.41 10.94
C GLU A 191 16.59 2.16 9.43
N TRP A 192 17.36 2.95 8.72
CA TRP A 192 17.53 2.74 7.29
C TRP A 192 18.81 1.97 7.06
N ASN A 193 18.68 0.81 6.45
CA ASN A 193 19.83 0.00 6.14
C ASN A 193 20.54 0.58 4.92
N SER A 194 21.75 1.01 5.13
CA SER A 194 22.66 1.29 4.02
C SER A 194 23.60 0.09 3.92
N TYR A 195 23.27 -0.88 3.10
CA TYR A 195 24.31 -1.75 2.62
C TYR A 195 25.20 -0.90 1.75
N THR A 196 26.43 -0.83 2.12
CA THR A 196 27.44 -0.11 1.38
C THR A 196 27.67 -0.83 0.05
N TYR A 197 27.04 -0.36 -1.01
CA TYR A 197 27.66 -0.47 -2.33
C TYR A 197 28.90 0.45 -2.37
N ARG A 198 29.75 0.34 -1.34
CA ARG A 198 30.93 1.17 -1.20
C ARG A 198 32.09 0.69 -2.03
N ASP A 199 31.98 -0.49 -2.62
CA ASP A 199 33.10 -1.20 -3.20
C ASP A 199 32.87 -1.57 -4.68
N SER A 200 32.25 -0.68 -5.44
CA SER A 200 32.30 -0.80 -6.90
C SER A 200 32.70 0.51 -7.56
#